data_22dfa2f17e9592b139e04b295f5f5a07
#
_entry.id   22dfa2f17e9592b139e04b295f5f5a07
#
_cell.length_a   1.000
_cell.length_b   1.000
_cell.length_c   1.000
_cell.angle_alpha   90.00
_cell.angle_beta   90.00
_cell.angle_gamma   90.00
#
_symmetry.space_group_name_H-M   'P 1'
#
loop_
_entity.id
_entity.type
_entity.pdbx_description
1 polymer ?
#
loop_
_entity_poly.entity_id
_entity_poly.type
_entity_poly.pdbx_seq_one_letter_code
_entity_poly.pdbx_strand_id
1 'polypeptide(L)'
;MPLLDLPLEVLLLLPSYLDNIESFKNAASSCRTLRNVFAKTLPSTILRLAAASAPTFFSPHPHFLVAASVRSVSDWALGHEDRTKLLRDAFRGGVYSLYTFCLEYGGLTLDRIRETHLARFTTINPLSDKLDKMAGEQWMSTPDFWDGGVSEPNTLYTDADRAALQIIIYGELFGRSMEAFLNPAESLPSFDIITRQEYFMYCLPDDKSPYDPDGAMQFSYYEDQRTLRHILKSGRWRRMWAAAIREFLDPKFTDENAAAEDWRKKMLRDALLLQGIAGFRLVACKPGDVPEKAITKARQVRDRILALKEPPRSQTFGKQGTSPVSEAPDPQNEVNVSYRRQWY
;
A
#
# COMPACT_ATOMS: atom_id res chain seq x y z
N MET A 1 2.17 -39.35 -27.88
CA MET A 1 1.04 -39.16 -26.98
C MET A 1 0.72 -37.68 -26.97
N PRO A 2 -0.49 -37.24 -27.35
CA PRO A 2 -0.85 -35.83 -27.28
C PRO A 2 -0.83 -35.31 -25.84
N LEU A 3 -0.50 -34.05 -25.65
CA LEU A 3 -0.42 -33.43 -24.32
C LEU A 3 -1.69 -33.61 -23.47
N LEU A 4 -2.84 -33.56 -24.12
CA LEU A 4 -4.13 -33.65 -23.44
C LEU A 4 -4.54 -35.08 -23.03
N ASP A 5 -3.81 -36.09 -23.47
CA ASP A 5 -4.01 -37.51 -23.08
C ASP A 5 -3.23 -37.84 -21.79
N LEU A 6 -2.45 -36.89 -21.26
CA LEU A 6 -1.75 -37.07 -19.99
C LEU A 6 -2.74 -37.14 -18.81
N PRO A 7 -2.42 -37.91 -17.77
CA PRO A 7 -3.20 -37.91 -16.52
C PRO A 7 -3.34 -36.48 -15.95
N LEU A 8 -4.47 -36.22 -15.29
CA LEU A 8 -4.79 -34.91 -14.72
C LEU A 8 -3.70 -34.43 -13.77
N GLU A 9 -3.11 -35.34 -13.00
CA GLU A 9 -2.04 -35.07 -12.04
C GLU A 9 -0.79 -34.51 -12.73
N VAL A 10 -0.47 -35.02 -13.91
CA VAL A 10 0.66 -34.53 -14.73
C VAL A 10 0.34 -33.18 -15.35
N LEU A 11 -0.89 -32.98 -15.82
CA LEU A 11 -1.34 -31.69 -16.35
C LEU A 11 -1.30 -30.60 -15.28
N LEU A 12 -1.61 -30.92 -14.02
CA LEU A 12 -1.55 -29.99 -12.88
C LEU A 12 -0.11 -29.53 -12.54
N LEU A 13 0.91 -30.26 -12.99
CA LEU A 13 2.32 -29.84 -12.82
C LEU A 13 2.78 -28.83 -13.87
N LEU A 14 2.11 -28.74 -15.02
CA LEU A 14 2.51 -27.88 -16.14
C LEU A 14 2.77 -26.42 -15.74
N PRO A 15 1.92 -25.78 -14.92
CA PRO A 15 2.16 -24.39 -14.48
C PRO A 15 3.50 -24.19 -13.79
N SER A 16 4.04 -25.20 -13.09
CA SER A 16 5.31 -25.13 -12.38
C SER A 16 6.52 -25.06 -13.31
N TYR A 17 6.38 -25.51 -14.55
CA TYR A 17 7.43 -25.54 -15.57
C TYR A 17 7.36 -24.37 -16.55
N LEU A 18 6.38 -23.48 -16.42
CA LEU A 18 6.28 -22.28 -17.24
C LEU A 18 7.22 -21.19 -16.73
N ASP A 19 7.73 -20.40 -17.66
CA ASP A 19 8.74 -19.37 -17.36
C ASP A 19 8.13 -18.07 -16.85
N ASN A 20 6.92 -17.73 -17.31
CA ASN A 20 6.29 -16.45 -17.01
C ASN A 20 4.77 -16.49 -17.11
N ILE A 21 4.12 -15.41 -16.66
CA ILE A 21 2.66 -15.30 -16.60
C ILE A 21 2.00 -15.23 -17.99
N GLU A 22 2.69 -14.77 -19.02
CA GLU A 22 2.16 -14.73 -20.38
C GLU A 22 2.05 -16.14 -20.96
N SER A 23 3.09 -16.96 -20.81
CA SER A 23 3.09 -18.37 -21.20
C SER A 23 1.96 -19.12 -20.50
N PHE A 24 1.76 -18.83 -19.20
CA PHE A 24 0.64 -19.37 -18.41
C PHE A 24 -0.72 -18.97 -19.01
N LYS A 25 -0.93 -17.67 -19.27
CA LYS A 25 -2.18 -17.16 -19.85
C LYS A 25 -2.44 -17.74 -21.23
N ASN A 26 -1.42 -17.84 -22.09
CA ASN A 26 -1.54 -18.38 -23.43
C ASN A 26 -1.92 -19.86 -23.39
N ALA A 27 -1.25 -20.65 -22.55
CA ALA A 27 -1.58 -22.07 -22.36
C ALA A 27 -3.01 -22.25 -21.79
N ALA A 28 -3.41 -21.48 -20.78
CA ALA A 28 -4.76 -21.52 -20.22
C ALA A 28 -5.84 -21.12 -21.24
N SER A 29 -5.49 -20.30 -22.23
CA SER A 29 -6.42 -19.82 -23.26
C SER A 29 -6.53 -20.77 -24.45
N SER A 30 -5.64 -21.75 -24.61
CA SER A 30 -5.58 -22.62 -25.78
C SER A 30 -6.73 -23.61 -25.87
N CYS A 31 -7.19 -24.17 -24.75
CA CYS A 31 -8.34 -25.06 -24.70
C CYS A 31 -9.02 -25.11 -23.33
N ARG A 32 -10.25 -25.67 -23.28
CA ARG A 32 -11.05 -25.81 -22.05
C ARG A 32 -10.37 -26.67 -20.99
N THR A 33 -9.73 -27.76 -21.40
CA THR A 33 -9.05 -28.68 -20.47
C THR A 33 -7.93 -27.98 -19.73
N LEU A 34 -7.02 -27.31 -20.44
CA LEU A 34 -5.94 -26.56 -19.82
C LEU A 34 -6.45 -25.38 -18.96
N ARG A 35 -7.51 -24.69 -19.40
CA ARG A 35 -8.15 -23.66 -18.58
C ARG A 35 -8.58 -24.18 -17.22
N ASN A 36 -9.27 -25.34 -17.20
CA ASN A 36 -9.75 -25.96 -15.97
C ASN A 36 -8.62 -26.46 -15.07
N VAL A 37 -7.56 -26.98 -15.67
CA VAL A 37 -6.34 -27.39 -14.97
C VAL A 37 -5.64 -26.19 -14.35
N PHE A 38 -5.41 -25.14 -15.13
CA PHE A 38 -4.67 -23.95 -14.70
C PHE A 38 -5.45 -23.11 -13.69
N ALA A 39 -6.78 -23.20 -13.69
CA ALA A 39 -7.60 -22.59 -12.63
C ALA A 39 -7.30 -23.13 -11.22
N LYS A 40 -6.69 -24.34 -11.13
CA LYS A 40 -6.30 -24.96 -9.86
C LYS A 40 -4.85 -24.68 -9.45
N THR A 41 -4.14 -23.84 -10.19
CA THR A 41 -2.73 -23.48 -9.90
C THR A 41 -2.60 -22.79 -8.56
N LEU A 42 -1.58 -23.18 -7.80
CA LEU A 42 -1.31 -22.58 -6.49
C LEU A 42 -0.98 -21.07 -6.61
N PRO A 43 -1.47 -20.23 -5.70
CA PRO A 43 -1.19 -18.79 -5.70
C PRO A 43 0.30 -18.44 -5.66
N SER A 44 1.13 -19.26 -5.00
CA SER A 44 2.60 -19.09 -4.98
C SER A 44 3.22 -19.30 -6.36
N THR A 45 2.76 -20.30 -7.13
CA THR A 45 3.21 -20.52 -8.50
C THR A 45 2.82 -19.35 -9.41
N ILE A 46 1.61 -18.82 -9.29
CA ILE A 46 1.15 -17.65 -10.06
C ILE A 46 2.02 -16.43 -9.72
N LEU A 47 2.32 -16.21 -8.44
CA LEU A 47 3.19 -15.11 -8.01
C LEU A 47 4.60 -15.25 -8.59
N ARG A 48 5.19 -16.45 -8.57
CA ARG A 48 6.50 -16.73 -9.18
C ARG A 48 6.50 -16.40 -10.69
N LEU A 49 5.47 -16.81 -11.42
CA LEU A 49 5.33 -16.53 -12.85
C LEU A 49 5.14 -15.02 -13.13
N ALA A 50 4.40 -14.32 -12.28
CA ALA A 50 4.26 -12.88 -12.36
C ALA A 50 5.60 -12.16 -12.09
N ALA A 51 6.36 -12.63 -11.10
CA ALA A 51 7.66 -12.08 -10.74
C ALA A 51 8.67 -12.16 -11.90
N ALA A 52 8.65 -13.23 -12.67
CA ALA A 52 9.52 -13.39 -13.87
C ALA A 52 9.24 -12.33 -14.95
N SER A 53 8.04 -11.75 -14.98
CA SER A 53 7.63 -10.67 -15.89
C SER A 53 7.62 -9.29 -15.23
N ALA A 54 8.06 -9.17 -13.97
CA ALA A 54 7.91 -7.99 -13.15
C ALA A 54 8.49 -6.71 -13.78
N PRO A 55 9.72 -6.70 -14.33
CA PRO A 55 10.30 -5.49 -14.88
C PRO A 55 9.51 -4.90 -16.06
N THR A 56 8.81 -5.75 -16.81
CA THR A 56 8.10 -5.34 -18.03
C THR A 56 6.63 -4.96 -17.75
N PHE A 57 5.92 -5.78 -16.95
CA PHE A 57 4.45 -5.65 -16.81
C PHE A 57 4.00 -5.09 -15.47
N PHE A 58 4.88 -5.10 -14.46
CA PHE A 58 4.53 -4.76 -13.08
C PHE A 58 5.39 -3.60 -12.54
N SER A 59 5.58 -2.57 -13.37
CA SER A 59 6.28 -1.33 -12.98
C SER A 59 5.35 -0.42 -12.16
N PRO A 60 5.87 0.37 -11.22
CA PRO A 60 7.24 0.40 -10.72
C PRO A 60 7.59 -0.85 -9.90
N HIS A 61 8.73 -1.46 -10.24
CA HIS A 61 9.23 -2.64 -9.54
C HIS A 61 10.06 -2.21 -8.32
N PRO A 62 9.95 -2.89 -7.16
CA PRO A 62 9.12 -4.06 -6.85
C PRO A 62 7.71 -3.69 -6.34
N HIS A 63 7.41 -2.41 -6.15
CA HIS A 63 6.24 -1.91 -5.42
C HIS A 63 4.91 -2.46 -5.96
N PHE A 64 4.77 -2.58 -7.27
CA PHE A 64 3.51 -3.06 -7.85
C PHE A 64 3.17 -4.50 -7.43
N LEU A 65 4.14 -5.42 -7.48
CA LEU A 65 3.91 -6.81 -7.06
C LEU A 65 3.79 -6.94 -5.54
N VAL A 66 4.53 -6.13 -4.79
CA VAL A 66 4.35 -6.06 -3.33
C VAL A 66 2.92 -5.62 -3.02
N ALA A 67 2.41 -4.54 -3.61
CA ALA A 67 1.04 -4.08 -3.41
C ALA A 67 -0.01 -5.15 -3.77
N ALA A 68 0.26 -5.98 -4.79
CA ALA A 68 -0.64 -7.05 -5.20
C ALA A 68 -0.65 -8.26 -4.26
N SER A 69 0.48 -8.59 -3.63
CA SER A 69 0.68 -9.84 -2.87
C SER A 69 0.79 -9.67 -1.36
N VAL A 70 1.15 -8.48 -0.86
CA VAL A 70 1.47 -8.26 0.55
C VAL A 70 0.30 -8.52 1.52
N ARG A 71 -0.95 -8.43 1.03
CA ARG A 71 -2.13 -8.81 1.85
C ARG A 71 -2.07 -10.27 2.28
N SER A 72 -1.66 -11.17 1.39
CA SER A 72 -1.54 -12.60 1.72
C SER A 72 -0.44 -12.85 2.75
N VAL A 73 0.64 -12.07 2.69
CA VAL A 73 1.72 -12.10 3.69
C VAL A 73 1.24 -11.54 5.03
N SER A 74 0.49 -10.44 5.00
CA SER A 74 -0.13 -9.88 6.20
C SER A 74 -1.04 -10.91 6.88
N ASP A 75 -1.94 -11.54 6.12
CA ASP A 75 -2.84 -12.57 6.65
C ASP A 75 -2.08 -13.81 7.16
N TRP A 76 -0.94 -14.16 6.54
CA TRP A 76 -0.08 -15.26 6.98
C TRP A 76 0.66 -14.96 8.29
N ALA A 77 1.14 -13.72 8.48
CA ALA A 77 1.91 -13.32 9.66
C ALA A 77 1.02 -12.99 10.87
N LEU A 78 -0.19 -12.50 10.61
CA LEU A 78 -1.08 -11.94 11.61
C LEU A 78 -1.52 -13.01 12.64
N GLY A 79 -1.41 -12.69 13.92
CA GLY A 79 -1.73 -13.60 15.03
C GLY A 79 -0.64 -14.62 15.35
N HIS A 80 0.53 -14.56 14.71
CA HIS A 80 1.66 -15.44 14.95
C HIS A 80 2.92 -14.63 15.24
N GLU A 81 3.40 -14.64 16.46
CA GLU A 81 4.55 -13.82 16.90
C GLU A 81 5.82 -14.11 16.08
N ASP A 82 6.17 -15.39 15.88
CA ASP A 82 7.36 -15.78 15.10
C ASP A 82 7.28 -15.29 13.65
N ARG A 83 6.09 -15.39 13.03
CA ARG A 83 5.88 -14.94 11.64
C ARG A 83 5.91 -13.41 11.55
N THR A 84 5.35 -12.73 12.55
CA THR A 84 5.43 -11.25 12.63
C THR A 84 6.88 -10.81 12.78
N LYS A 85 7.70 -11.53 13.55
CA LYS A 85 9.14 -11.26 13.65
C LYS A 85 9.84 -11.42 12.30
N LEU A 86 9.57 -12.51 11.58
CA LEU A 86 10.12 -12.70 10.22
C LEU A 86 9.71 -11.58 9.26
N LEU A 87 8.46 -11.13 9.32
CA LEU A 87 7.99 -10.00 8.53
C LEU A 87 8.72 -8.70 8.90
N ARG A 88 8.96 -8.44 10.18
CA ARG A 88 9.73 -7.28 10.64
C ARG A 88 11.19 -7.35 10.20
N ASP A 89 11.80 -8.53 10.22
CA ASP A 89 13.16 -8.72 9.71
C ASP A 89 13.21 -8.46 8.19
N ALA A 90 12.17 -8.85 7.44
CA ALA A 90 12.04 -8.49 6.03
C ALA A 90 11.90 -6.97 5.83
N PHE A 91 11.16 -6.24 6.66
CA PHE A 91 11.10 -4.78 6.60
C PHE A 91 12.48 -4.14 6.75
N ARG A 92 13.30 -4.62 7.69
CA ARG A 92 14.65 -4.09 7.94
C ARG A 92 15.59 -4.21 6.74
N GLY A 93 15.36 -5.16 5.86
CA GLY A 93 16.05 -5.28 4.58
C GLY A 93 15.45 -4.44 3.44
N GLY A 94 14.49 -3.54 3.75
CA GLY A 94 13.89 -2.64 2.78
C GLY A 94 12.82 -3.28 1.89
N VAL A 95 12.32 -2.51 0.92
CA VAL A 95 11.23 -2.94 0.03
C VAL A 95 11.59 -4.15 -0.83
N TYR A 96 12.85 -4.32 -1.19
CA TYR A 96 13.31 -5.49 -1.96
C TYR A 96 13.35 -6.76 -1.13
N SER A 97 13.71 -6.67 0.14
CA SER A 97 13.61 -7.79 1.08
C SER A 97 12.15 -8.16 1.33
N LEU A 98 11.27 -7.16 1.49
CA LEU A 98 9.83 -7.39 1.57
C LEU A 98 9.28 -8.05 0.29
N TYR A 99 9.78 -7.66 -0.89
CA TYR A 99 9.42 -8.31 -2.15
C TYR A 99 9.82 -9.78 -2.18
N THR A 100 11.07 -10.10 -1.81
CA THR A 100 11.56 -11.48 -1.71
C THR A 100 10.72 -12.27 -0.72
N PHE A 101 10.40 -11.68 0.41
CA PHE A 101 9.52 -12.27 1.42
C PHE A 101 8.10 -12.55 0.90
N CYS A 102 7.56 -11.63 0.08
CA CYS A 102 6.28 -11.86 -0.59
C CYS A 102 6.34 -13.04 -1.57
N LEU A 103 7.47 -13.25 -2.27
CA LEU A 103 7.65 -14.39 -3.18
C LEU A 103 7.71 -15.72 -2.42
N GLU A 104 8.26 -15.72 -1.21
CA GLU A 104 8.45 -16.92 -0.39
C GLU A 104 7.17 -17.32 0.36
N TYR A 105 6.52 -16.37 1.03
CA TYR A 105 5.40 -16.62 1.94
C TYR A 105 4.06 -16.13 1.41
N GLY A 106 4.05 -15.37 0.34
CA GLY A 106 2.85 -14.81 -0.24
C GLY A 106 2.22 -15.67 -1.32
N GLY A 107 1.13 -15.18 -1.85
CA GLY A 107 0.44 -15.77 -2.97
C GLY A 107 -0.31 -14.72 -3.77
N LEU A 108 -0.55 -15.04 -5.05
CA LEU A 108 -1.26 -14.17 -5.97
C LEU A 108 -2.23 -15.00 -6.80
N THR A 109 -3.47 -14.54 -6.92
CA THR A 109 -4.45 -15.15 -7.80
C THR A 109 -4.51 -14.42 -9.14
N LEU A 110 -4.97 -15.09 -10.18
CA LEU A 110 -5.19 -14.46 -11.49
C LEU A 110 -6.19 -13.31 -11.40
N ASP A 111 -7.23 -13.46 -10.58
CA ASP A 111 -8.22 -12.41 -10.35
C ASP A 111 -7.58 -11.19 -9.67
N ARG A 112 -6.68 -11.41 -8.71
CA ARG A 112 -5.95 -10.31 -8.07
C ARG A 112 -4.99 -9.62 -9.03
N ILE A 113 -4.28 -10.36 -9.89
CA ILE A 113 -3.46 -9.77 -10.97
C ILE A 113 -4.34 -8.89 -11.86
N ARG A 114 -5.47 -9.44 -12.33
CA ARG A 114 -6.41 -8.72 -13.18
C ARG A 114 -6.95 -7.46 -12.48
N GLU A 115 -7.37 -7.59 -11.24
CA GLU A 115 -7.85 -6.47 -10.42
C GLU A 115 -6.80 -5.37 -10.30
N THR A 116 -5.55 -5.73 -10.01
CA THR A 116 -4.46 -4.77 -9.83
C THR A 116 -4.10 -4.09 -11.15
N HIS A 117 -4.08 -4.82 -12.27
CA HIS A 117 -3.87 -4.23 -13.59
C HIS A 117 -4.99 -3.28 -14.00
N LEU A 118 -6.24 -3.64 -13.75
CA LEU A 118 -7.37 -2.74 -14.00
C LEU A 118 -7.32 -1.52 -13.09
N ALA A 119 -6.95 -1.72 -11.82
CA ALA A 119 -6.78 -0.64 -10.87
C ALA A 119 -5.65 0.33 -11.27
N ARG A 120 -4.66 -0.12 -12.05
CA ARG A 120 -3.62 0.77 -12.58
C ARG A 120 -4.23 1.95 -13.32
N PHE A 121 -5.16 1.69 -14.24
CA PHE A 121 -5.78 2.73 -15.08
C PHE A 121 -6.90 3.47 -14.37
N THR A 122 -7.68 2.79 -13.54
CA THR A 122 -8.86 3.37 -12.90
C THR A 122 -8.58 4.00 -11.55
N THR A 123 -7.48 3.66 -10.90
CA THR A 123 -7.20 4.06 -9.52
C THR A 123 -5.78 4.59 -9.33
N ILE A 124 -4.76 3.80 -9.71
CA ILE A 124 -3.36 4.14 -9.40
C ILE A 124 -2.91 5.36 -10.20
N ASN A 125 -3.05 5.35 -11.55
CA ASN A 125 -2.65 6.48 -12.38
C ASN A 125 -3.41 7.78 -12.02
N PRO A 126 -4.75 7.79 -11.88
CA PRO A 126 -5.46 8.99 -11.42
C PRO A 126 -5.06 9.45 -10.01
N LEU A 127 -4.68 8.53 -9.12
CA LEU A 127 -4.16 8.88 -7.82
C LEU A 127 -2.77 9.51 -7.95
N SER A 128 -1.87 8.91 -8.74
CA SER A 128 -0.53 9.41 -9.01
C SER A 128 -0.54 10.83 -9.56
N ASP A 129 -1.42 11.13 -10.53
CA ASP A 129 -1.61 12.49 -11.06
C ASP A 129 -2.01 13.49 -9.96
N LYS A 130 -2.81 13.08 -9.00
CA LYS A 130 -3.19 13.92 -7.86
C LYS A 130 -2.03 14.12 -6.88
N LEU A 131 -1.26 13.05 -6.63
CA LEU A 131 -0.08 13.10 -5.76
C LEU A 131 1.02 13.97 -6.36
N ASP A 132 1.27 13.85 -7.66
CA ASP A 132 2.24 14.67 -8.37
C ASP A 132 1.93 16.17 -8.23
N LYS A 133 0.66 16.55 -8.41
CA LYS A 133 0.21 17.93 -8.18
C LYS A 133 0.39 18.39 -6.74
N MET A 134 0.26 17.49 -5.74
CA MET A 134 0.50 17.82 -4.34
C MET A 134 1.99 17.97 -4.04
N ALA A 135 2.81 17.10 -4.61
CA ALA A 135 4.27 17.18 -4.50
C ALA A 135 4.83 18.44 -5.17
N GLY A 136 4.30 18.81 -6.35
CA GLY A 136 4.66 20.04 -7.05
C GLY A 136 4.45 21.30 -6.23
N GLU A 137 3.43 21.35 -5.36
CA GLU A 137 3.27 22.48 -4.41
C GLU A 137 4.39 22.58 -3.39
N GLN A 138 4.94 21.47 -2.94
CA GLN A 138 6.09 21.48 -2.04
C GLN A 138 7.28 22.20 -2.67
N TRP A 139 7.48 22.04 -3.96
CA TRP A 139 8.62 22.65 -4.66
C TRP A 139 8.39 24.10 -5.01
N MET A 140 7.17 24.47 -5.40
CA MET A 140 6.82 25.89 -5.61
C MET A 140 7.04 26.73 -4.35
N SER A 141 7.02 26.14 -3.18
CA SER A 141 7.32 26.79 -1.90
C SER A 141 8.78 26.69 -1.47
N THR A 142 9.63 26.03 -2.27
CA THR A 142 11.08 25.97 -1.98
C THR A 142 11.73 27.30 -2.39
N PRO A 143 12.51 27.96 -1.51
CA PRO A 143 13.28 29.14 -1.88
C PRO A 143 14.11 28.87 -3.15
N ASP A 144 14.16 29.85 -4.03
CA ASP A 144 14.94 29.80 -5.28
C ASP A 144 14.44 28.77 -6.33
N PHE A 145 13.24 28.21 -6.17
CA PHE A 145 12.66 27.27 -7.14
C PHE A 145 12.68 27.85 -8.58
N TRP A 146 12.31 29.12 -8.75
CA TRP A 146 12.24 29.81 -10.04
C TRP A 146 13.56 30.42 -10.49
N ASP A 147 14.56 30.55 -9.59
CA ASP A 147 15.85 31.17 -9.87
C ASP A 147 16.93 30.16 -10.35
N GLY A 148 16.50 29.01 -10.83
CA GLY A 148 17.36 27.98 -11.41
C GLY A 148 17.95 26.98 -10.42
N GLY A 149 17.66 27.10 -9.13
CA GLY A 149 18.09 26.15 -8.10
C GLY A 149 17.42 24.76 -8.22
N VAL A 150 16.39 24.65 -9.04
CA VAL A 150 15.59 23.40 -9.23
C VAL A 150 15.64 22.90 -10.67
N SER A 151 16.53 23.41 -11.49
CA SER A 151 16.68 23.01 -12.88
C SER A 151 17.34 21.63 -13.07
N GLU A 152 17.74 20.99 -12.00
CA GLU A 152 18.24 19.62 -12.08
C GLU A 152 17.09 18.61 -12.11
N PRO A 153 17.06 17.69 -13.10
CA PRO A 153 16.05 16.63 -13.18
C PRO A 153 15.92 15.79 -11.90
N ASN A 154 16.95 15.80 -11.07
CA ASN A 154 17.04 15.06 -9.81
C ASN A 154 16.31 15.72 -8.61
N THR A 155 15.75 16.91 -8.77
CA THR A 155 14.92 17.54 -7.73
C THR A 155 13.50 17.01 -7.70
N LEU A 156 13.08 16.26 -8.73
CA LEU A 156 11.83 15.50 -8.80
C LEU A 156 12.04 14.09 -8.23
N TYR A 157 12.43 13.99 -6.98
CA TYR A 157 12.73 12.69 -6.34
C TYR A 157 11.50 11.82 -6.11
N THR A 158 10.31 12.32 -6.34
CA THR A 158 9.09 11.57 -6.09
C THR A 158 8.55 11.00 -7.37
N ASP A 159 8.73 9.71 -7.54
CA ASP A 159 7.90 8.92 -8.42
C ASP A 159 6.49 8.84 -7.80
N ALA A 160 5.54 9.58 -8.38
CA ALA A 160 4.17 9.63 -7.87
C ALA A 160 3.49 8.26 -7.88
N ASP A 161 3.82 7.39 -8.83
CA ASP A 161 3.33 6.01 -8.89
C ASP A 161 3.89 5.20 -7.72
N ARG A 162 5.17 5.38 -7.39
CA ARG A 162 5.80 4.75 -6.24
C ARG A 162 5.17 5.23 -4.93
N ALA A 163 4.98 6.53 -4.76
CA ALA A 163 4.33 7.09 -3.59
C ALA A 163 2.90 6.56 -3.40
N ALA A 164 2.11 6.49 -4.48
CA ALA A 164 0.77 5.89 -4.45
C ALA A 164 0.82 4.42 -4.00
N LEU A 165 1.75 3.64 -4.55
CA LEU A 165 1.91 2.23 -4.20
C LEU A 165 2.40 2.04 -2.77
N GLN A 166 3.30 2.89 -2.27
CA GLN A 166 3.76 2.83 -0.87
C GLN A 166 2.59 3.01 0.11
N ILE A 167 1.69 3.95 -0.17
CA ILE A 167 0.48 4.14 0.63
C ILE A 167 -0.47 2.93 0.51
N ILE A 168 -0.64 2.38 -0.70
CA ILE A 168 -1.44 1.18 -0.93
C ILE A 168 -0.86 -0.02 -0.17
N ILE A 169 0.44 -0.24 -0.24
CA ILE A 169 1.12 -1.33 0.49
C ILE A 169 0.87 -1.22 1.99
N TYR A 170 0.96 -0.02 2.56
CA TYR A 170 0.63 0.20 3.97
C TYR A 170 -0.82 -0.19 4.28
N GLY A 171 -1.77 0.20 3.44
CA GLY A 171 -3.17 -0.17 3.61
C GLY A 171 -3.42 -1.68 3.49
N GLU A 172 -2.73 -2.34 2.56
CA GLU A 172 -2.82 -3.79 2.39
C GLU A 172 -2.17 -4.57 3.56
N LEU A 173 -1.06 -4.08 4.12
CA LEU A 173 -0.42 -4.68 5.29
C LEU A 173 -1.27 -4.53 6.56
N PHE A 174 -1.74 -3.32 6.84
CA PHE A 174 -2.28 -2.97 8.17
C PHE A 174 -3.80 -2.77 8.20
N GLY A 175 -4.49 -3.00 7.08
CA GLY A 175 -5.95 -2.92 7.02
C GLY A 175 -6.65 -3.86 8.01
N ARG A 176 -6.09 -5.06 8.27
CA ARG A 176 -6.61 -5.99 9.29
C ARG A 176 -6.47 -5.44 10.71
N SER A 177 -5.38 -4.72 11.00
CA SER A 177 -5.21 -4.07 12.30
C SER A 177 -6.23 -2.96 12.51
N MET A 178 -6.63 -2.24 11.46
CA MET A 178 -7.74 -1.28 11.53
C MET A 178 -9.08 -2.00 11.73
N GLU A 179 -9.31 -3.11 11.02
CA GLU A 179 -10.53 -3.93 11.22
C GLU A 179 -10.63 -4.44 12.66
N ALA A 180 -9.52 -4.94 13.22
CA ALA A 180 -9.45 -5.37 14.61
C ALA A 180 -9.77 -4.22 15.59
N PHE A 181 -9.18 -3.05 15.35
CA PHE A 181 -9.46 -1.86 16.15
C PHE A 181 -10.93 -1.44 16.11
N LEU A 182 -11.56 -1.46 14.94
CA LEU A 182 -12.96 -1.09 14.76
C LEU A 182 -13.96 -2.15 15.26
N ASN A 183 -13.50 -3.36 15.58
CA ASN A 183 -14.33 -4.46 16.08
C ASN A 183 -13.74 -5.09 17.35
N PRO A 184 -13.63 -4.34 18.44
CA PRO A 184 -12.98 -4.83 19.67
C PRO A 184 -13.66 -6.06 20.27
N ALA A 185 -14.95 -6.27 20.02
CA ALA A 185 -15.71 -7.42 20.50
C ALA A 185 -15.29 -8.74 19.82
N GLU A 186 -14.71 -8.69 18.62
CA GLU A 186 -14.32 -9.89 17.86
C GLU A 186 -12.92 -10.41 18.23
N SER A 187 -12.17 -9.68 19.07
CA SER A 187 -10.80 -10.02 19.49
C SER A 187 -9.89 -10.42 18.33
N LEU A 188 -10.01 -9.74 17.20
CA LEU A 188 -9.24 -10.00 15.99
C LEU A 188 -7.75 -9.68 16.24
N PRO A 189 -6.82 -10.47 15.66
CA PRO A 189 -5.40 -10.19 15.78
C PRO A 189 -5.03 -8.89 15.05
N SER A 190 -4.05 -8.16 15.59
CA SER A 190 -3.52 -6.93 15.02
C SER A 190 -2.01 -6.87 15.15
N PHE A 191 -1.36 -6.17 14.22
CA PHE A 191 0.05 -5.82 14.36
C PHE A 191 0.22 -4.71 15.38
N ASP A 192 1.30 -4.79 16.14
CA ASP A 192 1.69 -3.75 17.08
C ASP A 192 2.17 -2.47 16.35
N ILE A 193 2.30 -1.40 17.11
CA ILE A 193 2.73 -0.10 16.62
C ILE A 193 4.17 -0.18 16.09
N ILE A 194 5.03 -0.99 16.71
CA ILE A 194 6.43 -1.11 16.33
C ILE A 194 6.53 -1.73 14.94
N THR A 195 5.77 -2.78 14.66
CA THR A 195 5.71 -3.43 13.34
C THR A 195 5.29 -2.44 12.25
N ARG A 196 4.30 -1.58 12.52
CA ARG A 196 3.85 -0.55 11.58
C ARG A 196 4.91 0.52 11.32
N GLN A 197 5.59 0.96 12.38
CA GLN A 197 6.66 1.95 12.27
C GLN A 197 7.89 1.42 11.52
N GLU A 198 8.25 0.15 11.72
CA GLU A 198 9.38 -0.47 11.02
C GLU A 198 9.14 -0.52 9.50
N TYR A 199 7.90 -0.69 9.03
CA TYR A 199 7.59 -0.56 7.61
C TYR A 199 7.96 0.84 7.07
N PHE A 200 7.52 1.91 7.73
CA PHE A 200 7.87 3.27 7.31
C PHE A 200 9.36 3.58 7.44
N MET A 201 10.00 3.03 8.44
CA MET A 201 11.42 3.26 8.69
C MET A 201 12.31 2.63 7.62
N TYR A 202 11.98 1.44 7.16
CA TYR A 202 12.89 0.65 6.35
C TYR A 202 12.39 0.41 4.92
N CYS A 203 11.09 0.39 4.66
CA CYS A 203 10.55 0.09 3.34
C CYS A 203 10.20 1.32 2.51
N LEU A 204 10.13 2.53 3.10
CA LEU A 204 9.89 3.74 2.34
C LEU A 204 11.15 4.27 1.65
N PRO A 205 12.33 4.28 2.29
CA PRO A 205 13.56 4.65 1.60
C PRO A 205 13.79 3.72 0.40
N ASP A 206 14.14 4.27 -0.75
CA ASP A 206 14.49 3.47 -1.92
C ASP A 206 15.93 2.95 -1.78
N ASP A 207 16.06 1.66 -1.54
CA ASP A 207 17.35 0.97 -1.36
C ASP A 207 18.23 0.94 -2.64
N LYS A 208 17.74 1.51 -3.75
CA LYS A 208 18.54 1.63 -4.97
C LYS A 208 19.62 2.70 -4.91
N SER A 209 19.60 3.56 -3.89
CA SER A 209 20.75 4.37 -3.62
C SER A 209 21.80 3.46 -2.97
N PRO A 210 22.80 2.97 -3.70
CA PRO A 210 23.88 2.24 -3.08
C PRO A 210 24.46 3.19 -2.02
N TYR A 211 24.68 2.65 -0.83
CA TYR A 211 25.42 3.33 0.22
C TYR A 211 26.67 3.93 -0.44
N ASP A 212 26.63 5.23 -0.70
CA ASP A 212 27.78 5.93 -1.24
C ASP A 212 28.71 6.16 -0.05
N PRO A 213 29.87 5.46 0.01
CA PRO A 213 30.82 5.62 1.09
C PRO A 213 31.33 7.05 1.22
N ASP A 214 31.19 7.88 0.19
CA ASP A 214 31.63 9.28 0.19
C ASP A 214 30.57 10.26 0.69
N GLY A 215 29.41 9.79 1.13
CA GLY A 215 28.43 10.59 1.88
C GLY A 215 27.63 11.60 1.06
N ALA A 216 27.80 11.67 -0.26
CA ALA A 216 27.13 12.64 -1.13
C ALA A 216 25.63 12.31 -1.37
N MET A 217 25.20 11.09 -1.11
CA MET A 217 23.84 10.61 -1.40
C MET A 217 22.92 10.45 -0.19
N GLN A 218 23.31 10.90 1.00
CA GLN A 218 22.45 10.80 2.21
C GLN A 218 21.11 11.55 2.08
N PHE A 219 21.00 12.49 1.16
CA PHE A 219 19.78 13.29 0.99
C PHE A 219 18.66 12.56 0.24
N SER A 220 18.96 11.62 -0.69
CA SER A 220 17.93 10.88 -1.44
C SER A 220 17.25 9.82 -0.59
N TYR A 221 17.93 9.29 0.41
CA TYR A 221 17.46 8.21 1.27
C TYR A 221 16.19 8.54 2.06
N TYR A 222 16.00 9.82 2.42
CA TYR A 222 14.84 10.28 3.21
C TYR A 222 13.78 11.02 2.39
N GLU A 223 13.97 11.19 1.11
CA GLU A 223 13.05 11.96 0.28
C GLU A 223 11.68 11.31 0.18
N ASP A 224 11.58 9.99 0.08
CA ASP A 224 10.31 9.29 0.02
C ASP A 224 9.48 9.51 1.29
N GLN A 225 10.09 9.42 2.48
CA GLN A 225 9.40 9.69 3.74
C GLN A 225 9.01 11.16 3.85
N ARG A 226 9.90 12.08 3.44
CA ARG A 226 9.63 13.50 3.44
C ARG A 226 8.46 13.85 2.53
N THR A 227 8.42 13.26 1.34
CA THR A 227 7.36 13.47 0.38
C THR A 227 6.03 12.90 0.87
N LEU A 228 6.00 11.65 1.35
CA LEU A 228 4.79 11.07 1.91
C LEU A 228 4.27 11.88 3.11
N ARG A 229 5.16 12.33 3.98
CA ARG A 229 4.81 13.21 5.09
C ARG A 229 4.16 14.51 4.61
N HIS A 230 4.68 15.12 3.55
CA HIS A 230 4.11 16.31 2.94
C HIS A 230 2.72 16.02 2.36
N ILE A 231 2.59 14.98 1.55
CA ILE A 231 1.31 14.58 0.92
C ILE A 231 0.25 14.34 1.98
N LEU A 232 0.51 13.49 2.97
CA LEU A 232 -0.46 13.11 4.01
C LEU A 232 -0.91 14.29 4.87
N LYS A 233 -0.07 15.35 5.00
CA LYS A 233 -0.40 16.60 5.70
C LYS A 233 -1.07 17.65 4.83
N SER A 234 -1.00 17.50 3.51
CA SER A 234 -1.49 18.49 2.57
C SER A 234 -3.00 18.78 2.75
N GLY A 235 -3.37 20.04 2.68
CA GLY A 235 -4.78 20.45 2.64
C GLY A 235 -5.50 19.88 1.42
N ARG A 236 -4.81 19.68 0.28
CA ARG A 236 -5.40 19.03 -0.90
C ARG A 236 -5.72 17.56 -0.64
N TRP A 237 -4.86 16.82 0.05
CA TRP A 237 -5.11 15.44 0.47
C TRP A 237 -6.40 15.33 1.33
N ARG A 238 -6.51 16.20 2.32
CA ARG A 238 -7.70 16.25 3.18
C ARG A 238 -8.96 16.58 2.40
N ARG A 239 -8.92 17.62 1.53
CA ARG A 239 -10.07 18.01 0.69
C ARG A 239 -10.48 16.91 -0.28
N MET A 240 -9.54 16.18 -0.86
CA MET A 240 -9.81 15.05 -1.74
C MET A 240 -10.63 13.97 -1.02
N TRP A 241 -10.21 13.58 0.18
CA TRP A 241 -10.96 12.62 1.00
C TRP A 241 -12.30 13.17 1.48
N ALA A 242 -12.35 14.44 1.90
CA ALA A 242 -13.59 15.08 2.30
C ALA A 242 -14.62 15.12 1.16
N ALA A 243 -14.17 15.37 -0.07
CA ALA A 243 -15.04 15.32 -1.26
C ALA A 243 -15.61 13.91 -1.49
N ALA A 244 -14.76 12.88 -1.43
CA ALA A 244 -15.20 11.49 -1.58
C ALA A 244 -16.17 11.06 -0.45
N ILE A 245 -15.88 11.44 0.78
CA ILE A 245 -16.76 11.13 1.92
C ILE A 245 -18.14 11.80 1.74
N ARG A 246 -18.17 13.06 1.32
CA ARG A 246 -19.45 13.74 1.03
C ARG A 246 -20.23 13.06 -0.07
N GLU A 247 -19.56 12.66 -1.12
CA GLU A 247 -20.20 12.03 -2.28
C GLU A 247 -20.82 10.68 -1.93
N PHE A 248 -20.09 9.82 -1.21
CA PHE A 248 -20.47 8.41 -1.06
C PHE A 248 -21.03 8.03 0.31
N LEU A 249 -20.65 8.77 1.37
CA LEU A 249 -20.88 8.32 2.74
C LEU A 249 -21.72 9.28 3.57
N ASP A 250 -21.43 10.58 3.54
CA ASP A 250 -22.09 11.59 4.37
C ASP A 250 -22.12 12.96 3.65
N PRO A 251 -23.24 13.35 3.04
CA PRO A 251 -23.36 14.63 2.35
C PRO A 251 -23.09 15.87 3.24
N LYS A 252 -23.17 15.72 4.56
CA LYS A 252 -22.92 16.79 5.54
C LYS A 252 -21.47 16.85 6.01
N PHE A 253 -20.61 15.98 5.50
CA PHE A 253 -19.20 15.97 5.91
C PHE A 253 -18.50 17.28 5.50
N THR A 254 -17.95 17.99 6.49
CA THR A 254 -17.22 19.25 6.28
C THR A 254 -15.72 19.05 6.51
N ASP A 255 -14.90 19.72 5.70
CA ASP A 255 -13.45 19.79 5.88
C ASP A 255 -13.15 21.01 6.79
N GLU A 256 -13.02 20.77 8.08
CA GLU A 256 -12.67 21.79 9.06
C GLU A 256 -11.16 21.97 9.14
N ASN A 257 -10.71 23.12 9.69
CA ASN A 257 -9.30 23.39 9.89
C ASN A 257 -8.62 22.27 10.70
N ALA A 258 -7.39 21.93 10.32
CA ALA A 258 -6.65 20.80 10.91
C ALA A 258 -6.52 20.83 12.44
N ALA A 259 -6.54 22.04 13.05
CA ALA A 259 -6.45 22.24 14.50
C ALA A 259 -7.72 21.89 15.27
N ALA A 260 -8.87 21.90 14.60
CA ALA A 260 -10.19 21.64 15.20
C ALA A 260 -10.86 20.38 14.63
N GLU A 261 -10.11 19.55 13.89
CA GLU A 261 -10.69 18.38 13.25
C GLU A 261 -11.17 17.35 14.29
N ASP A 262 -12.43 16.95 14.17
CA ASP A 262 -12.99 15.86 14.95
C ASP A 262 -12.18 14.57 14.69
N TRP A 263 -11.74 13.91 15.76
CA TRP A 263 -10.96 12.68 15.69
C TRP A 263 -11.65 11.57 14.86
N ARG A 264 -13.00 11.55 14.83
CA ARG A 264 -13.76 10.60 14.01
C ARG A 264 -13.58 10.87 12.53
N LYS A 265 -13.53 12.14 12.11
CA LYS A 265 -13.28 12.52 10.71
C LYS A 265 -11.90 12.10 10.25
N LYS A 266 -10.88 12.35 11.09
CA LYS A 266 -9.51 11.88 10.82
C LYS A 266 -9.46 10.36 10.74
N MET A 267 -10.04 9.68 11.74
CA MET A 267 -10.06 8.22 11.77
C MET A 267 -10.80 7.63 10.56
N LEU A 268 -11.87 8.25 10.08
CA LEU A 268 -12.58 7.79 8.89
C LEU A 268 -11.68 7.84 7.65
N ARG A 269 -10.93 8.92 7.44
CA ARG A 269 -9.96 9.01 6.35
C ARG A 269 -8.90 7.91 6.44
N ASP A 270 -8.31 7.75 7.63
CA ASP A 270 -7.27 6.76 7.86
C ASP A 270 -7.81 5.33 7.65
N ALA A 271 -8.99 5.03 8.14
CA ALA A 271 -9.63 3.73 7.96
C ALA A 271 -10.02 3.44 6.51
N LEU A 272 -10.44 4.45 5.74
CA LEU A 272 -10.71 4.30 4.31
C LEU A 272 -9.42 4.07 3.52
N LEU A 273 -8.36 4.79 3.85
CA LEU A 273 -7.02 4.61 3.26
C LEU A 273 -6.52 3.19 3.50
N LEU A 274 -6.72 2.64 4.68
CA LEU A 274 -6.35 1.27 5.03
C LEU A 274 -7.20 0.17 4.37
N GLN A 275 -8.20 0.54 3.57
CA GLN A 275 -8.84 -0.41 2.65
C GLN A 275 -7.95 -0.75 1.42
N GLY A 276 -6.75 -0.18 1.31
CA GLY A 276 -5.85 -0.38 0.18
C GLY A 276 -6.47 0.11 -1.14
N ILE A 277 -6.29 -0.63 -2.22
CA ILE A 277 -6.82 -0.26 -3.55
C ILE A 277 -8.33 0.05 -3.50
N ALA A 278 -9.10 -0.70 -2.71
CA ALA A 278 -10.55 -0.52 -2.63
C ALA A 278 -10.93 0.86 -2.06
N GLY A 279 -10.21 1.34 -1.05
CA GLY A 279 -10.41 2.66 -0.47
C GLY A 279 -10.03 3.78 -1.45
N PHE A 280 -8.93 3.61 -2.17
CA PHE A 280 -8.49 4.60 -3.15
C PHE A 280 -9.42 4.77 -4.35
N ARG A 281 -10.25 3.78 -4.68
CA ARG A 281 -11.29 3.92 -5.70
C ARG A 281 -12.27 5.05 -5.39
N LEU A 282 -12.55 5.31 -4.11
CA LEU A 282 -13.44 6.41 -3.70
C LEU A 282 -12.89 7.79 -4.07
N VAL A 283 -11.57 7.96 -4.09
CA VAL A 283 -10.92 9.26 -4.36
C VAL A 283 -10.36 9.38 -5.78
N ALA A 284 -10.10 8.26 -6.44
CA ALA A 284 -9.48 8.22 -7.75
C ALA A 284 -10.49 8.12 -8.89
N CYS A 285 -11.53 7.28 -8.74
CA CYS A 285 -12.53 7.06 -9.78
C CYS A 285 -13.57 8.19 -9.86
N LYS A 286 -14.23 8.30 -11.01
CA LYS A 286 -15.45 9.12 -11.11
C LYS A 286 -16.57 8.48 -10.29
N PRO A 287 -17.54 9.27 -9.77
CA PRO A 287 -18.59 8.73 -8.92
C PRO A 287 -19.34 7.51 -9.49
N GLY A 288 -19.67 7.53 -10.78
CA GLY A 288 -20.37 6.42 -11.45
C GLY A 288 -19.53 5.15 -11.68
N ASP A 289 -18.21 5.25 -11.55
CA ASP A 289 -17.28 4.14 -11.81
C ASP A 289 -16.84 3.42 -10.54
N VAL A 290 -17.25 3.92 -9.35
CA VAL A 290 -16.92 3.29 -8.08
C VAL A 290 -17.81 2.07 -7.85
N PRO A 291 -17.23 0.87 -7.65
CA PRO A 291 -18.03 -0.34 -7.40
C PRO A 291 -18.88 -0.22 -6.13
N GLU A 292 -20.16 -0.59 -6.21
CA GLU A 292 -21.08 -0.52 -5.06
C GLU A 292 -20.56 -1.29 -3.84
N LYS A 293 -19.84 -2.39 -4.05
CA LYS A 293 -19.18 -3.14 -2.97
C LYS A 293 -18.18 -2.30 -2.19
N ALA A 294 -17.44 -1.41 -2.85
CA ALA A 294 -16.48 -0.51 -2.19
C ALA A 294 -17.22 0.54 -1.35
N ILE A 295 -18.31 1.11 -1.90
CA ILE A 295 -19.16 2.08 -1.20
C ILE A 295 -19.82 1.44 0.04
N THR A 296 -20.38 0.25 -0.10
CA THR A 296 -21.00 -0.49 1.01
C THR A 296 -19.99 -0.78 2.12
N LYS A 297 -18.78 -1.22 1.76
CA LYS A 297 -17.72 -1.45 2.74
C LYS A 297 -17.31 -0.14 3.45
N ALA A 298 -17.19 0.94 2.71
CA ALA A 298 -16.86 2.25 3.28
C ALA A 298 -17.96 2.77 4.23
N ARG A 299 -19.24 2.55 3.92
CA ARG A 299 -20.36 2.87 4.82
C ARG A 299 -20.31 2.05 6.11
N GLN A 300 -20.01 0.76 6.03
CA GLN A 300 -19.82 -0.08 7.22
C GLN A 300 -18.68 0.43 8.11
N VAL A 301 -17.55 0.85 7.52
CA VAL A 301 -16.43 1.46 8.26
C VAL A 301 -16.88 2.74 8.95
N ARG A 302 -17.58 3.64 8.25
CA ARG A 302 -18.14 4.86 8.83
C ARG A 302 -19.03 4.56 10.03
N ASP A 303 -19.98 3.65 9.89
CA ASP A 303 -20.96 3.33 10.93
C ASP A 303 -20.28 2.77 12.19
N ARG A 304 -19.22 1.95 12.02
CA ARG A 304 -18.40 1.47 13.14
C ARG A 304 -17.66 2.60 13.85
N ILE A 305 -17.09 3.54 13.12
CA ILE A 305 -16.39 4.71 13.69
C ILE A 305 -17.38 5.59 14.47
N LEU A 306 -18.57 5.80 13.94
CA LEU A 306 -19.60 6.57 14.63
C LEU A 306 -20.08 5.91 15.93
N ALA A 307 -20.02 4.58 16.01
CA ALA A 307 -20.34 3.82 17.21
C ALA A 307 -19.26 3.89 18.30
N LEU A 308 -18.02 4.29 17.98
CA LEU A 308 -16.94 4.43 18.95
C LEU A 308 -17.23 5.60 19.92
N LYS A 309 -17.09 5.34 21.22
CA LYS A 309 -17.35 6.33 22.28
C LYS A 309 -16.17 7.26 22.52
N GLU A 310 -14.96 6.73 22.40
CA GLU A 310 -13.71 7.39 22.75
C GLU A 310 -12.72 7.39 21.56
N PRO A 311 -11.85 8.41 21.47
CA PRO A 311 -10.77 8.40 20.49
C PRO A 311 -9.80 7.24 20.77
N PRO A 312 -9.04 6.79 19.75
CA PRO A 312 -8.01 5.78 19.93
C PRO A 312 -7.01 6.22 21.00
N ARG A 313 -6.61 5.28 21.85
CA ARG A 313 -5.54 5.54 22.80
C ARG A 313 -4.25 5.85 22.08
N SER A 314 -3.46 6.77 22.61
CA SER A 314 -2.14 7.08 22.09
C SER A 314 -1.06 6.64 23.07
N GLN A 315 0.01 6.04 22.54
CA GLN A 315 1.17 5.64 23.32
C GLN A 315 2.30 6.65 23.08
N THR A 316 2.97 7.06 24.14
CA THR A 316 4.14 7.93 24.07
C THR A 316 5.41 7.07 24.00
N PHE A 317 6.18 7.21 22.94
CA PHE A 317 7.46 6.53 22.79
C PHE A 317 8.61 7.45 23.23
N GLY A 318 9.29 7.06 24.30
CA GLY A 318 10.56 7.62 24.71
C GLY A 318 10.52 8.94 25.47
N LYS A 319 11.60 9.22 26.21
CA LYS A 319 11.75 10.38 27.10
C LYS A 319 12.04 11.71 26.39
N GLN A 320 12.18 11.74 25.07
CA GLN A 320 12.56 12.95 24.34
C GLN A 320 11.67 13.13 23.10
N GLY A 321 10.58 13.89 23.28
CA GLY A 321 9.96 14.65 22.18
C GLY A 321 9.29 13.88 21.03
N THR A 322 9.08 12.58 21.14
CA THR A 322 8.38 11.80 20.12
C THR A 322 6.88 12.03 20.21
N SER A 323 6.25 12.32 19.08
CA SER A 323 4.80 12.46 19.00
C SER A 323 4.13 11.16 19.44
N PRO A 324 3.00 11.23 20.20
CA PRO A 324 2.27 10.04 20.57
C PRO A 324 1.73 9.32 19.32
N VAL A 325 1.82 8.00 19.31
CA VAL A 325 1.31 7.15 18.22
C VAL A 325 0.04 6.47 18.67
N SER A 326 -0.97 6.48 17.81
CA SER A 326 -2.28 5.90 18.08
C SER A 326 -2.26 4.37 18.02
N GLU A 327 -3.05 3.70 18.86
CA GLU A 327 -3.28 2.25 18.74
C GLU A 327 -3.93 1.90 17.40
N ALA A 328 -4.83 2.75 16.89
CA ALA A 328 -5.34 2.61 15.54
C ALA A 328 -4.23 2.95 14.51
N PRO A 329 -4.11 2.22 13.41
CA PRO A 329 -3.18 2.57 12.35
C PRO A 329 -3.41 3.99 11.85
N ASP A 330 -2.35 4.81 11.90
CA ASP A 330 -2.35 6.21 11.52
C ASP A 330 -1.11 6.51 10.66
N PRO A 331 -1.24 6.42 9.33
CA PRO A 331 -0.09 6.55 8.42
C PRO A 331 0.61 7.91 8.55
N GLN A 332 -0.12 8.97 8.85
CA GLN A 332 0.47 10.30 9.02
C GLN A 332 1.35 10.39 10.27
N ASN A 333 0.88 9.84 11.39
CA ASN A 333 1.66 9.84 12.62
C ASN A 333 2.85 8.87 12.56
N GLU A 334 2.66 7.71 11.98
CA GLU A 334 3.69 6.69 11.85
C GLU A 334 4.85 7.15 10.96
N VAL A 335 4.57 7.79 9.82
CA VAL A 335 5.62 8.38 8.97
C VAL A 335 6.32 9.55 9.67
N ASN A 336 5.61 10.35 10.46
CA ASN A 336 6.22 11.43 11.22
C ASN A 336 7.18 10.94 12.30
N VAL A 337 6.80 9.90 13.03
CA VAL A 337 7.62 9.30 14.09
C VAL A 337 8.84 8.61 13.49
N SER A 338 8.66 7.85 12.41
CA SER A 338 9.78 7.18 11.73
C SER A 338 10.78 8.18 11.16
N TYR A 339 10.31 9.23 10.51
CA TYR A 339 11.14 10.32 10.00
C TYR A 339 11.98 10.97 11.10
N ARG A 340 11.40 11.23 12.28
CA ARG A 340 12.15 11.82 13.41
C ARG A 340 13.19 10.88 13.99
N ARG A 341 12.89 9.55 14.07
CA ARG A 341 13.83 8.57 14.63
C ARG A 341 15.10 8.41 13.80
N GLN A 342 15.06 8.73 12.52
CA GLN A 342 16.24 8.66 11.65
C GLN A 342 17.21 9.82 11.82
N TRP A 343 16.78 10.92 12.45
CA TRP A 343 17.60 12.12 12.68
C TRP A 343 18.23 12.19 14.07
N TYR A 344 18.00 11.21 14.92
CA TYR A 344 18.54 11.06 16.26
C TYR A 344 19.23 9.69 16.44
#